data_8f6e6d0aec050646f8140507e94fa468
#
_entry.id   8f6e6d0aec050646f8140507e94fa468
#
_cell.length_a   1.000
_cell.length_b   1.000
_cell.length_c   1.000
_cell.angle_alpha   90.00
_cell.angle_beta   90.00
_cell.angle_gamma   90.00
#
_symmetry.space_group_name_H-M   'P 1'
#
loop_
_entity.id
_entity.type
_entity.pdbx_description
1 polymer ?
#
loop_
_entity_poly.entity_id
_entity_poly.type
_entity_poly.pdbx_seq_one_letter_code
_entity_poly.pdbx_strand_id
1 'polypeptide(L)'
;PAGESGSAGAAPAAAPPAHSVGGFDIVLPSLTLQPGEEKEVCYALPLELRGPSRMVSAGVVTTGPGLHHGNITTRGRTGDGVRPCSPGSAADLALEIAAGGSVLFASSTQVQGSEWQSFPTGYAYRVAEDQEIVARMHYLNASTRPLVVAPRYQWFTIAAQDVQTELGPFAWTYFKFHIPPRSTFTVKADCPLSRPMHLVQILPHMHALGRRFTLSFLGGPRDGQAILDLTNYGVRGETDIRQFLPAVELSQGGQGNGIRFACNWENPFDKGIEFGVGDN
;
A
#
# COMPACT_ATOMS: atom_id res chain seq x y z
N PRO A 1 31.20 22.19 21.36
CA PRO A 1 31.38 21.40 20.17
C PRO A 1 30.12 21.48 19.35
N ALA A 2 30.24 22.08 18.18
CA ALA A 2 29.15 22.20 17.22
C ALA A 2 28.81 20.79 16.73
N GLY A 3 27.56 20.35 16.97
CA GLY A 3 27.07 19.10 16.44
C GLY A 3 26.90 19.23 14.94
N GLU A 4 27.54 18.35 14.20
CA GLU A 4 27.34 18.20 12.77
C GLU A 4 25.86 17.89 12.52
N SER A 5 25.19 18.85 11.85
CA SER A 5 23.90 18.59 11.24
C SER A 5 24.12 17.66 10.05
N GLY A 6 24.10 16.36 10.31
CA GLY A 6 24.16 15.36 9.25
C GLY A 6 22.99 15.58 8.30
N SER A 7 23.26 16.04 7.10
CA SER A 7 22.32 15.95 5.99
C SER A 7 22.05 14.46 5.78
N ALA A 8 20.85 13.99 6.12
CA ALA A 8 20.43 12.66 5.78
C ALA A 8 20.39 12.59 4.24
N GLY A 9 21.40 11.99 3.64
CA GLY A 9 21.40 11.66 2.22
C GLY A 9 20.20 10.75 1.91
N ALA A 10 19.72 10.77 0.68
CA ALA A 10 18.69 9.83 0.23
C ALA A 10 19.10 8.39 0.56
N ALA A 11 18.14 7.58 0.95
CA ALA A 11 18.36 6.17 1.25
C ALA A 11 19.05 5.46 0.05
N PRO A 12 19.97 4.50 0.28
CA PRO A 12 20.67 3.82 -0.78
C PRO A 12 19.72 3.06 -1.71
N ALA A 13 20.13 2.88 -2.96
CA ALA A 13 19.36 2.10 -3.91
C ALA A 13 19.46 0.60 -3.55
N ALA A 14 18.30 -0.10 -3.61
CA ALA A 14 18.27 -1.55 -3.48
C ALA A 14 18.77 -2.23 -4.76
N ALA A 15 19.38 -3.41 -4.61
CA ALA A 15 19.81 -4.21 -5.76
C ALA A 15 18.59 -4.75 -6.53
N PRO A 16 18.61 -4.73 -7.88
CA PRO A 16 17.50 -5.26 -8.68
C PRO A 16 17.37 -6.77 -8.50
N PRO A 17 16.14 -7.33 -8.54
CA PRO A 17 15.91 -8.77 -8.62
C PRO A 17 16.53 -9.37 -9.89
N ALA A 18 16.82 -10.68 -9.84
CA ALA A 18 17.22 -11.44 -11.02
C ALA A 18 16.14 -11.24 -12.15
N HIS A 19 16.59 -11.20 -13.41
CA HIS A 19 15.76 -10.98 -14.59
C HIS A 19 15.13 -9.57 -14.73
N SER A 20 15.50 -8.62 -13.89
CA SER A 20 15.09 -7.23 -14.11
C SER A 20 15.77 -6.66 -15.36
N VAL A 21 14.96 -6.04 -16.25
CA VAL A 21 15.43 -5.43 -17.49
C VAL A 21 15.37 -3.90 -17.45
N GLY A 22 14.91 -3.33 -16.33
CA GLY A 22 14.75 -1.89 -16.15
C GLY A 22 13.92 -1.57 -14.92
N GLY A 23 13.30 -0.41 -14.93
CA GLY A 23 12.45 0.06 -13.85
C GLY A 23 12.37 1.57 -13.76
N PHE A 24 12.01 2.08 -12.62
CA PHE A 24 12.02 3.50 -12.28
C PHE A 24 12.18 3.67 -10.78
N ASP A 25 12.60 4.83 -10.37
CA ASP A 25 12.68 5.17 -8.96
C ASP A 25 12.30 6.63 -8.71
N ILE A 26 11.85 6.89 -7.52
CA ILE A 26 11.61 8.23 -7.00
C ILE A 26 12.29 8.39 -5.65
N VAL A 27 12.82 9.58 -5.42
CA VAL A 27 13.23 10.05 -4.10
C VAL A 27 12.28 11.17 -3.73
N LEU A 28 11.54 10.98 -2.65
CA LEU A 28 10.62 12.02 -2.20
C LEU A 28 11.40 13.19 -1.57
N PRO A 29 10.86 14.42 -1.66
CA PRO A 29 11.45 15.57 -0.99
C PRO A 29 11.68 15.28 0.48
N SER A 30 12.88 15.62 0.98
CA SER A 30 13.19 15.41 2.37
C SER A 30 12.39 16.37 3.27
N LEU A 31 11.93 15.84 4.40
CA LEU A 31 11.19 16.59 5.42
C LEU A 31 11.92 16.48 6.75
N THR A 32 11.95 17.58 7.50
CA THR A 32 12.35 17.56 8.90
C THR A 32 11.09 17.55 9.75
N LEU A 33 10.97 16.53 10.61
CA LEU A 33 9.86 16.36 11.55
C LEU A 33 10.37 16.65 12.96
N GLN A 34 9.69 17.52 13.68
CA GLN A 34 9.97 17.74 15.10
C GLN A 34 9.49 16.57 15.96
N PRO A 35 9.97 16.40 17.20
CA PRO A 35 9.46 15.39 18.12
C PRO A 35 7.94 15.46 18.27
N GLY A 36 7.25 14.34 18.08
CA GLY A 36 5.79 14.25 18.13
C GLY A 36 5.07 14.85 16.92
N GLU A 37 5.79 15.34 15.90
CA GLU A 37 5.15 15.89 14.70
C GLU A 37 4.63 14.77 13.82
N GLU A 38 3.38 14.91 13.42
CA GLU A 38 2.67 14.10 12.43
C GLU A 38 2.36 14.96 11.22
N LYS A 39 2.56 14.40 10.01
CA LYS A 39 2.41 15.18 8.79
C LYS A 39 1.98 14.33 7.60
N GLU A 40 0.92 14.77 6.95
CA GLU A 40 0.50 14.24 5.66
C GLU A 40 0.98 15.13 4.52
N VAL A 41 1.52 14.50 3.48
CA VAL A 41 1.95 15.21 2.26
C VAL A 41 1.56 14.42 1.03
N CYS A 42 1.36 15.14 -0.06
CA CYS A 42 1.13 14.56 -1.37
C CYS A 42 2.07 15.21 -2.40
N TYR A 43 2.69 14.36 -3.22
CA TYR A 43 3.50 14.79 -4.35
C TYR A 43 3.04 14.11 -5.62
N ALA A 44 2.91 14.87 -6.69
CA ALA A 44 2.82 14.36 -8.05
C ALA A 44 4.22 14.45 -8.69
N LEU A 45 4.68 13.36 -9.29
CA LEU A 45 6.02 13.23 -9.86
C LEU A 45 5.94 12.63 -11.26
N PRO A 46 6.85 13.00 -12.17
CA PRO A 46 6.92 12.34 -13.46
C PRO A 46 7.28 10.86 -13.31
N LEU A 47 6.68 10.02 -14.14
CA LEU A 47 7.04 8.62 -14.27
C LEU A 47 8.10 8.46 -15.34
N GLU A 48 9.35 8.26 -14.95
CA GLU A 48 10.48 8.11 -15.85
C GLU A 48 10.98 6.68 -15.87
N LEU A 49 10.52 5.90 -16.85
CA LEU A 49 10.92 4.52 -17.02
C LEU A 49 12.34 4.42 -17.62
N ARG A 50 13.13 3.53 -17.05
CA ARG A 50 14.42 3.10 -17.61
C ARG A 50 14.27 1.68 -18.16
N GLY A 51 14.73 1.48 -19.39
CA GLY A 51 14.63 0.19 -20.09
C GLY A 51 13.38 0.05 -20.94
N PRO A 52 13.26 -1.08 -21.65
CA PRO A 52 12.26 -1.25 -22.71
C PRO A 52 10.89 -1.71 -22.20
N SER A 53 10.78 -2.10 -20.94
CA SER A 53 9.57 -2.75 -20.42
C SER A 53 8.82 -1.89 -19.40
N ARG A 54 7.50 -1.97 -19.47
CA ARG A 54 6.55 -1.36 -18.52
C ARG A 54 5.92 -2.40 -17.56
N MET A 55 6.44 -3.63 -17.56
CA MET A 55 5.88 -4.74 -16.79
C MET A 55 6.58 -4.83 -15.43
N VAL A 56 5.97 -4.26 -14.41
CA VAL A 56 6.53 -4.19 -13.04
C VAL A 56 6.28 -5.51 -12.31
N SER A 57 7.36 -6.12 -11.84
CA SER A 57 7.35 -7.39 -11.09
C SER A 57 7.71 -7.24 -9.61
N ALA A 58 8.33 -6.14 -9.23
CA ALA A 58 8.67 -5.87 -7.84
C ALA A 58 8.79 -4.37 -7.56
N GLY A 59 8.57 -4.00 -6.31
CA GLY A 59 8.84 -2.67 -5.78
C GLY A 59 9.48 -2.76 -4.40
N VAL A 60 10.22 -1.73 -4.02
CA VAL A 60 10.82 -1.60 -2.70
C VAL A 60 10.78 -0.15 -2.23
N VAL A 61 10.43 0.07 -0.98
CA VAL A 61 10.72 1.33 -0.30
C VAL A 61 11.93 1.13 0.60
N THR A 62 12.84 2.10 0.62
CA THR A 62 13.96 2.17 1.57
C THR A 62 13.89 3.52 2.27
N THR A 63 13.86 3.50 3.60
CA THR A 63 13.71 4.71 4.42
C THR A 63 14.36 4.54 5.78
N GLY A 64 14.72 5.68 6.41
CA GLY A 64 14.97 5.77 7.84
C GLY A 64 13.67 5.83 8.65
N PRO A 65 13.77 6.04 9.96
CA PRO A 65 12.59 6.23 10.81
C PRO A 65 11.78 7.47 10.40
N GLY A 66 10.48 7.46 10.69
CA GLY A 66 9.58 8.59 10.47
C GLY A 66 8.58 8.42 9.32
N LEU A 67 8.75 7.42 8.44
CA LEU A 67 7.70 7.03 7.51
C LEU A 67 6.69 6.16 8.25
N HIS A 68 5.50 6.73 8.53
CA HIS A 68 4.44 5.96 9.17
C HIS A 68 3.81 5.00 8.17
N HIS A 69 3.27 5.50 7.07
CA HIS A 69 2.87 4.71 5.90
C HIS A 69 2.78 5.59 4.65
N GLY A 70 2.63 4.97 3.48
CA GLY A 70 2.46 5.69 2.24
C GLY A 70 1.87 4.84 1.13
N ASN A 71 1.12 5.51 0.26
CA ASN A 71 0.55 4.93 -0.94
C ASN A 71 1.14 5.62 -2.17
N ILE A 72 1.71 4.83 -3.06
CA ILE A 72 2.19 5.29 -4.35
C ILE A 72 1.24 4.74 -5.42
N THR A 73 0.62 5.63 -6.15
CA THR A 73 -0.30 5.31 -7.23
C THR A 73 0.13 5.99 -8.53
N THR A 74 -0.56 5.68 -9.62
CA THR A 74 -0.46 6.44 -10.87
C THR A 74 -1.79 7.04 -11.23
N ARG A 75 -1.73 8.13 -12.01
CA ARG A 75 -2.89 8.73 -12.70
C ARG A 75 -2.45 9.33 -14.02
N GLY A 76 -3.40 9.76 -14.85
CA GLY A 76 -3.09 10.54 -16.04
C GLY A 76 -2.25 11.78 -15.70
N ARG A 77 -1.23 12.07 -16.51
CA ARG A 77 -0.29 13.17 -16.28
C ARG A 77 -1.00 14.52 -16.35
N THR A 78 -0.80 15.34 -15.34
CA THR A 78 -1.42 16.67 -15.25
C THR A 78 -0.41 17.81 -15.31
N GLY A 79 0.90 17.52 -15.35
CA GLY A 79 1.95 18.55 -15.44
C GLY A 79 3.36 17.96 -15.36
N ASP A 80 4.34 18.85 -15.29
CA ASP A 80 5.76 18.50 -15.28
C ASP A 80 6.40 18.71 -13.90
N GLY A 81 7.51 17.99 -13.67
CA GLY A 81 8.31 18.08 -12.46
C GLY A 81 7.61 17.58 -11.20
N VAL A 82 8.28 17.76 -10.07
CA VAL A 82 7.75 17.41 -8.73
C VAL A 82 6.84 18.54 -8.26
N ARG A 83 5.60 18.22 -7.93
CA ARG A 83 4.58 19.19 -7.52
C ARG A 83 3.85 18.72 -6.27
N PRO A 84 3.46 19.62 -5.35
CA PRO A 84 2.52 19.26 -4.29
C PRO A 84 1.16 18.92 -4.89
N CYS A 85 0.44 18.02 -4.25
CA CYS A 85 -0.95 17.67 -4.56
C CYS A 85 -1.80 17.61 -3.28
N SER A 86 -3.09 17.45 -3.41
CA SER A 86 -3.94 17.15 -2.25
C SER A 86 -3.79 15.67 -1.88
N PRO A 87 -3.63 15.32 -0.61
CA PRO A 87 -3.66 13.93 -0.17
C PRO A 87 -4.93 13.21 -0.63
N GLY A 88 -6.04 13.94 -0.76
CA GLY A 88 -7.32 13.40 -1.19
C GLY A 88 -7.96 12.49 -0.15
N SER A 89 -8.93 11.72 -0.61
CA SER A 89 -9.66 10.74 0.19
C SER A 89 -9.53 9.33 -0.42
N ALA A 90 -10.02 8.32 0.29
CA ALA A 90 -10.14 6.96 -0.27
C ALA A 90 -11.01 6.93 -1.55
N ALA A 91 -11.98 7.85 -1.67
CA ALA A 91 -12.79 7.97 -2.88
C ALA A 91 -11.97 8.51 -4.06
N ASP A 92 -11.07 9.47 -3.83
CA ASP A 92 -10.18 9.98 -4.88
C ASP A 92 -9.24 8.89 -5.39
N LEU A 93 -8.69 8.06 -4.51
CA LEU A 93 -7.89 6.89 -4.88
C LEU A 93 -8.70 5.90 -5.74
N ALA A 94 -9.94 5.62 -5.34
CA ALA A 94 -10.82 4.73 -6.12
C ALA A 94 -11.12 5.29 -7.51
N LEU A 95 -11.33 6.60 -7.63
CA LEU A 95 -11.53 7.28 -8.91
C LEU A 95 -10.28 7.23 -9.80
N GLU A 96 -9.10 7.44 -9.24
CA GLU A 96 -7.84 7.32 -9.98
C GLU A 96 -7.65 5.91 -10.56
N ILE A 97 -7.90 4.87 -9.75
CA ILE A 97 -7.84 3.47 -10.21
C ILE A 97 -8.89 3.21 -11.31
N ALA A 98 -10.12 3.69 -11.13
CA ALA A 98 -11.19 3.54 -12.12
C ALA A 98 -10.88 4.27 -13.44
N ALA A 99 -10.10 5.35 -13.39
CA ALA A 99 -9.61 6.09 -14.56
C ALA A 99 -8.36 5.48 -15.21
N GLY A 100 -7.98 4.25 -14.84
CA GLY A 100 -6.85 3.53 -15.42
C GLY A 100 -5.52 3.72 -14.66
N GLY A 101 -5.55 4.32 -13.50
CA GLY A 101 -4.40 4.36 -12.59
C GLY A 101 -4.08 3.00 -11.99
N SER A 102 -2.87 2.85 -11.47
CA SER A 102 -2.40 1.64 -10.80
C SER A 102 -1.96 1.96 -9.37
N VAL A 103 -2.08 0.98 -8.48
CA VAL A 103 -1.42 1.02 -7.17
C VAL A 103 -0.03 0.43 -7.35
N LEU A 104 0.99 1.29 -7.26
CA LEU A 104 2.38 0.88 -7.44
C LEU A 104 2.98 0.31 -6.16
N PHE A 105 2.60 0.89 -5.02
CA PHE A 105 3.09 0.48 -3.70
C PHE A 105 2.11 0.93 -2.61
N ALA A 106 1.89 0.06 -1.63
CA ALA A 106 1.22 0.41 -0.39
C ALA A 106 2.10 -0.09 0.75
N SER A 107 2.68 0.83 1.53
CA SER A 107 3.57 0.44 2.62
C SER A 107 2.81 0.02 3.86
N SER A 108 3.44 -0.85 4.65
CA SER A 108 3.00 -1.14 6.00
C SER A 108 3.19 0.07 6.93
N THR A 109 2.76 -0.07 8.17
CA THR A 109 2.87 0.98 9.18
C THR A 109 4.26 0.98 9.83
N GLN A 110 4.83 2.17 10.07
CA GLN A 110 6.14 2.38 10.73
C GLN A 110 7.30 1.71 9.98
N VAL A 111 7.39 1.96 8.68
CA VAL A 111 8.47 1.42 7.85
C VAL A 111 9.82 1.97 8.27
N GLN A 112 10.77 1.07 8.47
CA GLN A 112 12.18 1.38 8.70
C GLN A 112 13.07 0.35 8.02
N GLY A 113 14.08 0.81 7.30
CA GLY A 113 14.91 -0.06 6.46
C GLY A 113 14.30 -0.25 5.08
N SER A 114 14.18 -1.48 4.63
CA SER A 114 13.62 -1.81 3.31
C SER A 114 12.40 -2.71 3.41
N GLU A 115 11.32 -2.33 2.73
CA GLU A 115 10.11 -3.14 2.58
C GLU A 115 9.89 -3.47 1.12
N TRP A 116 9.75 -4.76 0.82
CA TRP A 116 9.60 -5.29 -0.52
C TRP A 116 8.18 -5.74 -0.81
N GLN A 117 7.72 -5.40 -2.02
CA GLN A 117 6.53 -5.98 -2.64
C GLN A 117 6.97 -6.62 -3.95
N SER A 118 6.98 -7.95 -4.01
CA SER A 118 7.37 -8.70 -5.20
C SER A 118 6.28 -9.68 -5.59
N PHE A 119 6.17 -9.97 -6.87
CA PHE A 119 5.24 -10.98 -7.39
C PHE A 119 5.97 -12.27 -7.73
N PRO A 120 5.25 -13.38 -7.84
CA PRO A 120 5.83 -14.64 -8.33
C PRO A 120 6.44 -14.48 -9.72
N THR A 121 7.39 -15.33 -10.07
CA THR A 121 8.02 -15.34 -11.40
C THR A 121 6.95 -15.40 -12.49
N GLY A 122 7.08 -14.55 -13.50
CA GLY A 122 6.14 -14.44 -14.61
C GLY A 122 4.89 -13.61 -14.32
N TYR A 123 4.76 -13.06 -13.11
CA TYR A 123 3.66 -12.14 -12.76
C TYR A 123 4.16 -10.70 -12.76
N ALA A 124 3.41 -9.84 -13.41
CA ALA A 124 3.71 -8.40 -13.42
C ALA A 124 2.45 -7.59 -13.70
N TYR A 125 2.43 -6.34 -13.29
CA TYR A 125 1.40 -5.40 -13.72
C TYR A 125 1.99 -4.37 -14.69
N ARG A 126 1.14 -3.86 -15.57
CA ARG A 126 1.52 -2.88 -16.57
C ARG A 126 1.38 -1.46 -16.02
N VAL A 127 2.42 -0.65 -16.22
CA VAL A 127 2.33 0.80 -16.05
C VAL A 127 2.00 1.42 -17.41
N ALA A 128 0.89 2.15 -17.48
CA ALA A 128 0.45 2.76 -18.74
C ALA A 128 1.36 3.92 -19.18
N GLU A 129 1.20 4.32 -20.43
CA GLU A 129 1.86 5.52 -20.97
C GLU A 129 1.21 6.79 -20.41
N ASP A 130 1.92 7.89 -20.48
CA ASP A 130 1.40 9.21 -20.09
C ASP A 130 0.82 9.30 -18.67
N GLN A 131 1.38 8.52 -17.76
CA GLN A 131 1.04 8.60 -16.36
C GLN A 131 2.08 9.39 -15.56
N GLU A 132 1.62 9.94 -14.45
CA GLU A 132 2.46 10.48 -13.39
C GLU A 132 2.27 9.65 -12.10
N ILE A 133 3.27 9.69 -11.25
CA ILE A 133 3.21 9.08 -9.92
C ILE A 133 2.54 10.06 -8.96
N VAL A 134 1.67 9.53 -8.10
CA VAL A 134 1.09 10.25 -6.96
C VAL A 134 1.54 9.55 -5.68
N ALA A 135 2.34 10.26 -4.89
CA ALA A 135 2.86 9.78 -3.62
C ALA A 135 2.08 10.45 -2.47
N ARG A 136 1.25 9.70 -1.79
CA ARG A 136 0.52 10.11 -0.58
C ARG A 136 1.22 9.52 0.61
N MET A 137 1.82 10.37 1.43
CA MET A 137 2.71 9.96 2.50
C MET A 137 2.20 10.49 3.83
N HIS A 138 2.22 9.61 4.82
CA HIS A 138 1.97 9.95 6.20
C HIS A 138 3.25 9.71 7.01
N TYR A 139 3.71 10.75 7.68
CA TYR A 139 4.93 10.75 8.48
C TYR A 139 4.60 10.97 9.95
N LEU A 140 5.31 10.28 10.82
CA LEU A 140 5.18 10.43 12.27
C LEU A 140 6.57 10.33 12.92
N ASN A 141 6.95 11.36 13.67
CA ASN A 141 8.13 11.32 14.51
C ASN A 141 7.76 10.95 15.95
N ALA A 142 7.73 9.67 16.27
CA ALA A 142 7.48 9.18 17.63
C ALA A 142 8.72 9.27 18.55
N SER A 143 9.84 9.85 18.07
CA SER A 143 11.08 9.98 18.84
C SER A 143 11.15 11.33 19.60
N THR A 144 12.17 11.46 20.45
CA THR A 144 12.44 12.69 21.21
C THR A 144 13.40 13.65 20.51
N ARG A 145 13.80 13.38 19.26
CA ARG A 145 14.73 14.20 18.47
C ARG A 145 14.11 14.53 17.12
N PRO A 146 14.51 15.66 16.50
CA PRO A 146 14.15 15.91 15.11
C PRO A 146 14.63 14.78 14.19
N LEU A 147 13.80 14.38 13.23
CA LEU A 147 14.11 13.38 12.20
C LEU A 147 14.09 14.03 10.83
N VAL A 148 15.04 13.63 9.97
CA VAL A 148 15.00 13.94 8.53
C VAL A 148 14.59 12.68 7.79
N VAL A 149 13.48 12.76 7.07
CA VAL A 149 12.89 11.64 6.33
C VAL A 149 12.96 11.93 4.84
N ALA A 150 13.52 10.99 4.07
CA ALA A 150 13.60 11.07 2.60
C ALA A 150 13.47 9.67 2.01
N PRO A 151 12.24 9.11 1.95
CA PRO A 151 12.02 7.77 1.43
C PRO A 151 12.40 7.68 -0.04
N ARG A 152 12.98 6.55 -0.42
CA ARG A 152 13.25 6.18 -1.79
C ARG A 152 12.39 4.99 -2.16
N TYR A 153 11.67 5.08 -3.25
CA TYR A 153 10.91 3.98 -3.85
C TYR A 153 11.56 3.59 -5.17
N GLN A 154 11.65 2.28 -5.39
CA GLN A 154 12.20 1.71 -6.62
C GLN A 154 11.28 0.61 -7.13
N TRP A 155 11.08 0.55 -8.43
CA TRP A 155 10.33 -0.51 -9.11
C TRP A 155 11.20 -1.15 -10.16
N PHE A 156 11.02 -2.45 -10.32
CA PHE A 156 11.77 -3.29 -11.24
C PHE A 156 10.83 -3.92 -12.25
N THR A 157 11.25 -3.88 -13.52
CA THR A 157 10.47 -4.42 -14.62
C THR A 157 11.12 -5.68 -15.20
N ILE A 158 10.30 -6.62 -15.64
CA ILE A 158 10.70 -7.80 -16.42
C ILE A 158 10.37 -7.60 -17.89
N ALA A 159 11.01 -8.35 -18.77
CA ALA A 159 10.71 -8.28 -20.20
C ALA A 159 9.27 -8.73 -20.49
N ALA A 160 8.61 -8.09 -21.47
CA ALA A 160 7.19 -8.37 -21.75
C ALA A 160 6.95 -9.82 -22.16
N GLN A 161 7.90 -10.46 -22.86
CA GLN A 161 7.80 -11.87 -23.23
C GLN A 161 7.94 -12.86 -22.06
N ASP A 162 8.45 -12.40 -20.90
CA ASP A 162 8.60 -13.22 -19.71
C ASP A 162 7.35 -13.15 -18.81
N VAL A 163 6.37 -12.30 -19.17
CA VAL A 163 5.11 -12.17 -18.43
C VAL A 163 4.16 -13.30 -18.84
N GLN A 164 3.82 -14.12 -17.87
CA GLN A 164 2.83 -15.20 -18.01
C GLN A 164 1.44 -14.74 -17.57
N THR A 165 1.38 -13.84 -16.56
CA THR A 165 0.13 -13.32 -16.02
C THR A 165 0.26 -11.82 -15.76
N GLU A 166 -0.58 -11.05 -16.43
CA GLU A 166 -0.70 -9.61 -16.17
C GLU A 166 -1.65 -9.39 -14.98
N LEU A 167 -1.19 -8.66 -13.97
CA LEU A 167 -1.92 -8.35 -12.75
C LEU A 167 -2.66 -7.03 -12.89
N GLY A 168 -3.76 -6.90 -12.16
CA GLY A 168 -4.47 -5.65 -11.98
C GLY A 168 -4.66 -5.34 -10.49
N PRO A 169 -4.68 -4.06 -10.11
CA PRO A 169 -4.98 -3.67 -8.74
C PRO A 169 -6.46 -3.87 -8.45
N PHE A 170 -6.75 -4.25 -7.21
CA PHE A 170 -8.09 -4.28 -6.67
C PHE A 170 -8.06 -3.77 -5.23
N ALA A 171 -8.98 -2.87 -4.88
CA ALA A 171 -9.06 -2.33 -3.54
C ALA A 171 -10.48 -2.39 -3.01
N TRP A 172 -10.62 -2.80 -1.75
CA TRP A 172 -11.85 -2.69 -0.98
C TRP A 172 -11.59 -1.85 0.26
N THR A 173 -12.44 -0.89 0.51
CA THR A 173 -12.35 -0.04 1.70
C THR A 173 -13.71 0.08 2.35
N TYR A 174 -13.75 -0.08 3.67
CA TYR A 174 -14.92 0.21 4.47
C TYR A 174 -14.57 1.29 5.50
N PHE A 175 -15.20 2.45 5.41
CA PHE A 175 -14.88 3.64 6.21
C PHE A 175 -16.06 4.16 7.04
N LYS A 176 -17.23 3.47 7.01
CA LYS A 176 -18.42 3.90 7.76
C LYS A 176 -18.53 3.10 9.04
N PHE A 177 -17.66 3.37 10.01
CA PHE A 177 -17.71 2.72 11.32
C PHE A 177 -17.31 3.67 12.43
N HIS A 178 -17.75 3.35 13.63
CA HIS A 178 -17.39 3.99 14.88
C HIS A 178 -16.99 2.91 15.89
N ILE A 179 -15.82 3.02 16.47
CA ILE A 179 -15.34 2.12 17.52
C ILE A 179 -15.63 2.78 18.86
N PRO A 180 -16.54 2.22 19.69
CA PRO A 180 -16.87 2.83 20.98
C PRO A 180 -15.68 2.90 21.94
N PRO A 181 -15.72 3.78 22.96
CA PRO A 181 -14.71 3.79 24.01
C PRO A 181 -14.62 2.43 24.74
N ARG A 182 -13.42 2.07 25.17
CA ARG A 182 -13.16 0.90 26.02
C ARG A 182 -13.81 -0.38 25.52
N SER A 183 -13.76 -0.63 24.20
CA SER A 183 -14.49 -1.75 23.59
C SER A 183 -13.64 -2.51 22.57
N THR A 184 -14.08 -3.74 22.31
CA THR A 184 -13.74 -4.46 21.09
C THR A 184 -14.84 -4.24 20.06
N PHE A 185 -14.47 -4.09 18.81
CA PHE A 185 -15.39 -3.80 17.72
C PHE A 185 -15.04 -4.59 16.47
N THR A 186 -16.04 -5.10 15.77
CA THR A 186 -15.83 -5.84 14.52
C THR A 186 -16.72 -5.29 13.42
N VAL A 187 -16.10 -4.96 12.31
CA VAL A 187 -16.80 -4.66 11.05
C VAL A 187 -16.71 -5.89 10.14
N LYS A 188 -17.82 -6.19 9.48
CA LYS A 188 -17.88 -7.14 8.37
C LYS A 188 -18.37 -6.40 7.12
N ALA A 189 -17.71 -6.62 6.01
CA ALA A 189 -18.12 -6.04 4.75
C ALA A 189 -18.11 -7.11 3.65
N ASP A 190 -19.18 -7.13 2.88
CA ASP A 190 -19.36 -7.99 1.72
C ASP A 190 -18.96 -7.24 0.45
N CYS A 191 -18.12 -7.85 -0.33
CA CYS A 191 -17.61 -7.30 -1.58
C CYS A 191 -17.96 -8.26 -2.72
N PRO A 192 -19.16 -8.13 -3.30
CA PRO A 192 -19.56 -8.93 -4.45
C PRO A 192 -18.67 -8.58 -5.65
N LEU A 193 -18.27 -9.61 -6.39
CA LEU A 193 -17.49 -9.45 -7.61
C LEU A 193 -18.38 -9.49 -8.84
N SER A 194 -18.20 -8.54 -9.74
CA SER A 194 -18.94 -8.47 -11.02
C SER A 194 -18.40 -9.44 -12.07
N ARG A 195 -17.22 -10.01 -11.86
CA ARG A 195 -16.55 -10.95 -12.76
C ARG A 195 -15.68 -11.94 -11.98
N PRO A 196 -15.37 -13.12 -12.51
CA PRO A 196 -14.37 -14.00 -11.93
C PRO A 196 -13.01 -13.32 -11.80
N MET A 197 -12.32 -13.58 -10.71
CA MET A 197 -10.99 -13.04 -10.41
C MET A 197 -10.13 -14.13 -9.78
N HIS A 198 -8.80 -13.96 -9.90
CA HIS A 198 -7.81 -14.76 -9.20
C HIS A 198 -7.02 -13.85 -8.26
N LEU A 199 -7.09 -14.13 -6.98
CA LEU A 199 -6.35 -13.39 -5.96
C LEU A 199 -4.94 -13.95 -5.86
N VAL A 200 -3.95 -13.17 -6.26
CA VAL A 200 -2.52 -13.53 -6.21
C VAL A 200 -1.86 -12.98 -4.94
N GLN A 201 -2.25 -11.78 -4.54
CA GLN A 201 -1.65 -11.11 -3.38
C GLN A 201 -2.68 -10.19 -2.72
N ILE A 202 -2.59 -10.08 -1.42
CA ILE A 202 -3.37 -9.14 -0.62
C ILE A 202 -2.48 -8.44 0.39
N LEU A 203 -2.74 -7.16 0.61
CA LEU A 203 -2.25 -6.37 1.74
C LEU A 203 -3.47 -5.92 2.57
N PRO A 204 -3.81 -6.61 3.64
CA PRO A 204 -4.79 -6.11 4.61
C PRO A 204 -4.25 -4.86 5.29
N HIS A 205 -5.07 -3.83 5.43
CA HIS A 205 -4.67 -2.60 6.11
C HIS A 205 -5.68 -2.23 7.20
N MET A 206 -5.20 -2.17 8.43
CA MET A 206 -5.87 -1.58 9.59
C MET A 206 -4.84 -0.73 10.34
N HIS A 207 -5.29 0.28 11.08
CA HIS A 207 -4.40 1.09 11.90
C HIS A 207 -4.07 0.41 13.25
N ALA A 208 -3.34 1.11 14.12
CA ALA A 208 -2.73 0.57 15.35
C ALA A 208 -3.68 -0.18 16.31
N LEU A 209 -4.98 0.12 16.27
CA LEU A 209 -5.98 -0.56 17.09
C LEU A 209 -6.47 -1.90 16.50
N GLY A 210 -6.06 -2.25 15.28
CA GLY A 210 -6.38 -3.53 14.64
C GLY A 210 -5.81 -4.71 15.42
N ARG A 211 -6.58 -5.80 15.50
CA ARG A 211 -6.18 -7.04 16.21
C ARG A 211 -6.31 -8.28 15.34
N ARG A 212 -7.33 -8.35 14.52
CA ARG A 212 -7.55 -9.49 13.63
C ARG A 212 -8.16 -9.04 12.31
N PHE A 213 -7.66 -9.61 11.24
CA PHE A 213 -8.24 -9.49 9.91
C PHE A 213 -8.59 -10.87 9.38
N THR A 214 -9.79 -11.02 8.83
CA THR A 214 -10.19 -12.26 8.13
C THR A 214 -10.71 -11.95 6.75
N LEU A 215 -10.42 -12.85 5.81
CA LEU A 215 -10.97 -12.86 4.46
C LEU A 215 -11.61 -14.23 4.22
N SER A 216 -12.84 -14.25 3.73
CA SER A 216 -13.57 -15.46 3.41
C SER A 216 -14.29 -15.33 2.07
N PHE A 217 -14.66 -16.47 1.50
CA PHE A 217 -15.54 -16.49 0.32
C PHE A 217 -16.92 -15.95 0.68
N LEU A 218 -17.52 -15.23 -0.25
CA LEU A 218 -18.89 -14.77 -0.21
C LEU A 218 -19.70 -15.48 -1.30
N GLY A 219 -20.72 -16.20 -0.89
CA GLY A 219 -21.61 -16.94 -1.79
C GLY A 219 -21.02 -18.23 -2.37
N GLY A 220 -21.87 -18.98 -3.05
CA GLY A 220 -21.52 -20.26 -3.68
C GLY A 220 -21.19 -21.38 -2.68
N PRO A 221 -20.61 -22.49 -3.19
CA PRO A 221 -20.32 -23.67 -2.38
C PRO A 221 -19.29 -23.45 -1.28
N ARG A 222 -18.49 -22.37 -1.36
CA ARG A 222 -17.46 -22.03 -0.41
C ARG A 222 -17.84 -20.85 0.52
N ASP A 223 -19.11 -20.45 0.55
CA ASP A 223 -19.55 -19.34 1.41
C ASP A 223 -19.07 -19.49 2.84
N GLY A 224 -18.45 -18.45 3.39
CA GLY A 224 -17.87 -18.44 4.72
C GLY A 224 -16.57 -19.22 4.90
N GLN A 225 -16.09 -19.99 3.92
CA GLN A 225 -14.79 -20.64 4.01
C GLN A 225 -13.68 -19.59 4.06
N ALA A 226 -12.76 -19.72 5.03
CA ALA A 226 -11.65 -18.80 5.19
C ALA A 226 -10.65 -18.89 4.03
N ILE A 227 -10.22 -17.73 3.53
CA ILE A 227 -9.09 -17.54 2.61
C ILE A 227 -7.86 -17.12 3.41
N LEU A 228 -8.06 -16.22 4.38
CA LEU A 228 -7.00 -15.65 5.22
C LEU A 228 -7.56 -15.37 6.60
N ASP A 229 -6.74 -15.64 7.63
CA ASP A 229 -7.02 -15.29 9.02
C ASP A 229 -5.72 -14.83 9.71
N LEU A 230 -5.65 -13.55 9.97
CA LEU A 230 -4.52 -12.89 10.65
C LEU A 230 -4.95 -12.56 12.07
N THR A 231 -4.56 -13.39 13.03
CA THR A 231 -4.98 -13.28 14.45
C THR A 231 -4.16 -12.30 15.28
N ASN A 232 -3.00 -11.86 14.80
CA ASN A 232 -2.09 -10.97 15.50
C ASN A 232 -1.69 -9.78 14.62
N TYR A 233 -2.69 -9.12 14.04
CA TYR A 233 -2.47 -7.98 13.17
C TYR A 233 -1.67 -6.88 13.89
N GLY A 234 -0.64 -6.35 13.22
CA GLY A 234 0.15 -5.21 13.71
C GLY A 234 1.11 -5.49 14.87
N VAL A 235 1.12 -6.70 15.44
CA VAL A 235 1.95 -7.01 16.63
C VAL A 235 3.43 -7.16 16.29
N ARG A 236 3.79 -7.46 15.04
CA ARG A 236 5.17 -7.82 14.66
C ARG A 236 5.91 -6.78 13.85
N GLY A 237 5.29 -5.69 13.42
CA GLY A 237 5.91 -4.71 12.52
C GLY A 237 6.29 -5.29 11.15
N GLU A 238 5.81 -6.49 10.82
CA GLU A 238 5.99 -7.12 9.53
C GLU A 238 4.90 -6.67 8.58
N THR A 239 5.20 -6.60 7.27
CA THR A 239 4.20 -6.41 6.24
C THR A 239 3.19 -7.55 6.29
N ASP A 240 1.91 -7.23 6.37
CA ASP A 240 0.85 -8.23 6.32
C ASP A 240 0.53 -8.69 4.87
N ILE A 241 1.47 -8.48 3.95
CA ILE A 241 1.35 -8.98 2.58
C ILE A 241 1.30 -10.50 2.59
N ARG A 242 0.28 -11.04 1.94
CA ARG A 242 0.10 -12.48 1.76
C ARG A 242 -0.03 -12.80 0.29
N GLN A 243 0.81 -13.72 -0.18
CA GLN A 243 0.77 -14.26 -1.54
C GLN A 243 0.09 -15.63 -1.55
N PHE A 244 -0.62 -15.89 -2.63
CA PHE A 244 -1.33 -17.16 -2.86
C PHE A 244 -0.75 -17.85 -4.10
N LEU A 245 -0.12 -19.00 -3.91
CA LEU A 245 0.41 -19.87 -4.95
C LEU A 245 -0.03 -21.31 -4.68
N PRO A 246 -0.96 -21.85 -5.48
CA PRO A 246 -1.65 -21.21 -6.62
C PRO A 246 -2.55 -20.05 -6.19
N ALA A 247 -2.86 -19.17 -7.16
CA ALA A 247 -3.80 -18.07 -6.94
C ALA A 247 -5.17 -18.58 -6.48
N VAL A 248 -5.82 -17.83 -5.59
CA VAL A 248 -7.16 -18.19 -5.10
C VAL A 248 -8.20 -17.76 -6.12
N GLU A 249 -8.93 -18.71 -6.66
CA GLU A 249 -10.04 -18.42 -7.55
C GLU A 249 -11.24 -17.89 -6.75
N LEU A 250 -11.67 -16.67 -7.10
CA LEU A 250 -12.81 -15.99 -6.52
C LEU A 250 -13.97 -15.99 -7.53
N SER A 251 -15.21 -15.93 -7.03
CA SER A 251 -16.41 -15.84 -7.86
C SER A 251 -16.64 -17.06 -8.77
N GLN A 252 -16.50 -18.25 -8.22
CA GLN A 252 -16.94 -19.45 -8.95
C GLN A 252 -18.47 -19.54 -9.01
N GLY A 253 -19.01 -19.44 -10.21
CA GLY A 253 -20.34 -19.95 -10.54
C GLY A 253 -21.54 -19.09 -10.15
N GLY A 254 -21.55 -17.76 -10.39
CA GLY A 254 -22.81 -17.03 -10.34
C GLY A 254 -22.75 -15.60 -9.81
N GLN A 255 -23.84 -14.87 -10.01
CA GLN A 255 -24.03 -13.51 -9.46
C GLN A 255 -24.05 -13.55 -7.92
N GLY A 256 -23.44 -12.54 -7.30
CA GLY A 256 -23.42 -12.37 -5.86
C GLY A 256 -22.27 -13.03 -5.13
N ASN A 257 -21.42 -13.76 -5.84
CA ASN A 257 -20.20 -14.32 -5.27
C ASN A 257 -19.09 -13.27 -5.19
N GLY A 258 -18.23 -13.42 -4.20
CA GLY A 258 -17.15 -12.47 -3.99
C GLY A 258 -16.31 -12.84 -2.78
N ILE A 259 -15.97 -11.83 -2.02
CA ILE A 259 -15.30 -11.99 -0.74
C ILE A 259 -16.04 -11.24 0.37
N ARG A 260 -15.86 -11.72 1.58
CA ARG A 260 -16.23 -11.05 2.82
C ARG A 260 -14.97 -10.84 3.62
N PHE A 261 -14.72 -9.61 4.05
CA PHE A 261 -13.68 -9.35 5.03
C PHE A 261 -14.27 -8.93 6.36
N ALA A 262 -13.55 -9.24 7.45
CA ALA A 262 -13.87 -8.72 8.76
C ALA A 262 -12.61 -8.16 9.41
N CYS A 263 -12.74 -6.99 10.00
CA CYS A 263 -11.71 -6.29 10.76
C CYS A 263 -12.16 -6.21 12.21
N ASN A 264 -11.28 -6.62 13.13
CA ASN A 264 -11.50 -6.53 14.56
C ASN A 264 -10.51 -5.55 15.18
N TRP A 265 -11.01 -4.64 16.01
CA TRP A 265 -10.23 -3.65 16.75
C TRP A 265 -10.46 -3.77 18.25
N GLU A 266 -9.49 -3.26 19.00
CA GLU A 266 -9.58 -3.05 20.43
C GLU A 266 -9.26 -1.59 20.74
N ASN A 267 -10.24 -0.85 21.25
CA ASN A 267 -10.09 0.53 21.66
C ASN A 267 -9.86 0.60 23.20
N PRO A 268 -8.62 0.86 23.66
CA PRO A 268 -8.33 1.00 25.08
C PRO A 268 -8.59 2.40 25.63
N PHE A 269 -9.01 3.36 24.80
CA PHE A 269 -9.17 4.76 25.17
C PHE A 269 -10.60 5.07 25.68
N ASP A 270 -10.74 6.17 26.42
CA ASP A 270 -12.02 6.68 26.92
C ASP A 270 -12.80 7.49 25.87
N LYS A 271 -12.29 7.57 24.65
CA LYS A 271 -12.94 8.23 23.50
C LYS A 271 -13.30 7.24 22.41
N GLY A 272 -14.38 7.52 21.68
CA GLY A 272 -14.71 6.80 20.46
C GLY A 272 -13.71 7.12 19.34
N ILE A 273 -13.52 6.19 18.42
CA ILE A 273 -12.61 6.31 17.28
C ILE A 273 -13.42 6.18 16.00
N GLU A 274 -13.25 7.14 15.11
CA GLU A 274 -13.82 7.15 13.76
C GLU A 274 -12.77 6.72 12.75
N PHE A 275 -13.21 6.42 11.52
CA PHE A 275 -12.28 6.28 10.41
C PHE A 275 -11.51 7.59 10.21
N GLY A 276 -10.20 7.51 10.16
CA GLY A 276 -9.31 8.63 9.95
C GLY A 276 -8.06 8.22 9.20
N VAL A 277 -7.28 9.19 8.78
CA VAL A 277 -5.99 9.03 8.11
C VAL A 277 -4.81 9.09 9.08
N GLY A 278 -5.04 9.53 10.33
CA GLY A 278 -4.07 9.55 11.42
C GLY A 278 -4.02 8.24 12.23
N ASP A 279 -3.47 8.28 13.43
CA ASP A 279 -3.31 7.13 14.34
C ASP A 279 -4.62 6.61 14.97
N ASN A 280 -5.75 7.06 14.49
CA ASN A 280 -7.06 6.64 14.99
C ASN A 280 -7.48 5.29 14.43
#